data_0cda5673a60ca749b66e90311f76e328
#
_entry.id   0cda5673a60ca749b66e90311f76e328
#
_cell.length_a   1.000
_cell.length_b   1.000
_cell.length_c   1.000
_cell.angle_alpha   90.00
_cell.angle_beta   90.00
_cell.angle_gamma   90.00
#
_symmetry.space_group_name_H-M   'P 1'
#
loop_
_entity.id
_entity.type
_entity.pdbx_description
1 polymer ?
#
loop_
_entity_poly.entity_id
_entity_poly.type
_entity_poly.pdbx_seq_one_letter_code
_entity_poly.pdbx_strand_id
1 'polypeptide(L)'
;MRWIKPLIIFFSLVLLSCELAEPELDNPLDLEYNISKGITPPALIFSPDQFTVNSGTNITLKIYALEVNEVAGAHVQIKYDKNKVQLSSVSQGDWLVDGGQNPVFFFQNDAANGTLDIYYSVLGDSENLSGSGVVAYTIFSI
;
A
#
# COMPACT_ATOMS: atom_id res chain seq x y z
N MET A 1 51.50 0.10 -57.23
CA MET A 1 50.31 0.92 -56.88
C MET A 1 49.34 0.08 -56.03
N ARG A 2 49.40 0.18 -54.71
CA ARG A 2 48.58 -0.64 -53.81
C ARG A 2 47.37 0.22 -53.38
N TRP A 3 46.19 -0.23 -53.74
CA TRP A 3 44.93 0.39 -53.33
C TRP A 3 44.59 -0.06 -51.94
N ILE A 4 44.55 0.86 -50.97
CA ILE A 4 44.11 0.66 -49.61
C ILE A 4 42.60 0.95 -49.62
N LYS A 5 41.78 -0.08 -49.35
CA LYS A 5 40.34 0.07 -49.15
C LYS A 5 40.11 0.55 -47.72
N PRO A 6 39.33 1.62 -47.48
CA PRO A 6 38.99 2.02 -46.11
C PRO A 6 37.98 1.03 -45.54
N LEU A 7 38.34 0.41 -44.42
CA LEU A 7 37.46 -0.40 -43.60
C LEU A 7 36.54 0.52 -42.84
N ILE A 8 35.28 0.61 -43.24
CA ILE A 8 34.25 1.35 -42.51
C ILE A 8 33.84 0.45 -41.32
N ILE A 9 34.35 0.79 -40.13
CA ILE A 9 33.89 0.18 -38.88
C ILE A 9 32.54 0.81 -38.52
N PHE A 10 31.47 0.06 -38.75
CA PHE A 10 30.14 0.43 -38.31
C PHE A 10 30.06 0.18 -36.80
N PHE A 11 30.28 1.22 -35.99
CA PHE A 11 30.12 1.15 -34.54
C PHE A 11 28.62 1.20 -34.25
N SER A 12 28.01 0.02 -34.12
CA SER A 12 26.62 -0.12 -33.68
C SER A 12 26.52 0.27 -32.23
N LEU A 13 26.05 1.51 -31.97
CA LEU A 13 25.72 1.98 -30.62
C LEU A 13 24.46 1.26 -30.18
N VAL A 14 24.61 0.15 -29.48
CA VAL A 14 23.50 -0.49 -28.77
C VAL A 14 23.14 0.41 -27.56
N LEU A 15 22.12 1.21 -27.76
CA LEU A 15 21.48 1.91 -26.65
C LEU A 15 20.80 0.83 -25.79
N LEU A 16 21.47 0.38 -24.74
CA LEU A 16 20.81 -0.32 -23.64
C LEU A 16 19.87 0.70 -22.99
N SER A 17 18.61 0.67 -23.42
CA SER A 17 17.54 1.27 -22.67
C SER A 17 17.45 0.49 -21.35
N CYS A 18 18.06 1.01 -20.31
CA CYS A 18 17.79 0.57 -18.95
C CYS A 18 16.39 1.09 -18.66
N GLU A 19 15.40 0.24 -18.83
CA GLU A 19 14.05 0.49 -18.35
C GLU A 19 14.16 0.50 -16.83
N LEU A 20 14.18 1.70 -16.25
CA LEU A 20 14.11 1.85 -14.79
C LEU A 20 12.77 1.25 -14.37
N ALA A 21 12.81 0.10 -13.69
CA ALA A 21 11.63 -0.45 -13.05
C ALA A 21 11.02 0.66 -12.15
N GLU A 22 9.73 0.91 -12.31
CA GLU A 22 9.04 1.84 -11.42
C GLU A 22 9.25 1.36 -9.97
N PRO A 23 9.60 2.27 -9.05
CA PRO A 23 9.78 1.90 -7.66
C PRO A 23 8.46 1.31 -7.12
N GLU A 24 8.53 0.09 -6.61
CA GLU A 24 7.40 -0.55 -5.92
C GLU A 24 7.37 -0.06 -4.47
N LEU A 25 6.18 0.22 -3.94
CA LEU A 25 6.03 0.63 -2.54
C LEU A 25 6.29 -0.58 -1.64
N ASP A 26 7.53 -0.78 -1.25
CA ASP A 26 7.96 -1.74 -0.24
C ASP A 26 7.98 -1.14 1.18
N ASN A 27 8.13 0.17 1.27
CA ASN A 27 8.19 0.92 2.51
C ASN A 27 7.25 2.13 2.47
N PRO A 28 6.13 2.11 3.25
CA PRO A 28 5.21 3.24 3.33
C PRO A 28 5.83 4.56 3.79
N LEU A 29 7.01 4.52 4.40
CA LEU A 29 7.77 5.72 4.83
C LEU A 29 8.71 6.26 3.75
N ASP A 30 8.73 5.66 2.56
CA ASP A 30 9.52 6.16 1.43
C ASP A 30 8.93 7.47 0.90
N LEU A 31 9.58 8.58 1.27
CA LEU A 31 9.12 9.92 0.92
C LEU A 31 9.20 10.16 -0.60
N GLU A 32 10.23 9.68 -1.27
CA GLU A 32 10.42 9.87 -2.71
C GLU A 32 9.32 9.16 -3.50
N TYR A 33 9.03 7.91 -3.12
CA TYR A 33 7.91 7.16 -3.69
C TYR A 33 6.58 7.88 -3.45
N ASN A 34 6.29 8.28 -2.22
CA ASN A 34 5.04 8.96 -1.87
C ASN A 34 4.84 10.23 -2.69
N ILE A 35 5.89 11.06 -2.85
CA ILE A 35 5.85 12.26 -3.69
C ILE A 35 5.57 11.90 -5.15
N SER A 36 6.20 10.87 -5.68
CA SER A 36 6.01 10.43 -7.08
C SER A 36 4.57 9.98 -7.38
N LYS A 37 3.88 9.45 -6.37
CA LYS A 37 2.47 9.03 -6.43
C LYS A 37 1.48 10.14 -6.03
N GLY A 38 1.97 11.34 -5.72
CA GLY A 38 1.12 12.46 -5.28
C GLY A 38 0.53 12.28 -3.88
N ILE A 39 1.11 11.41 -3.07
CA ILE A 39 0.68 11.18 -1.69
C ILE A 39 1.27 12.28 -0.81
N THR A 40 0.40 13.02 -0.14
CA THR A 40 0.79 14.08 0.80
C THR A 40 0.22 13.74 2.18
N PRO A 41 1.07 13.62 3.21
CA PRO A 41 0.58 13.43 4.59
C PRO A 41 -0.25 14.63 5.10
N PRO A 42 -1.19 14.40 6.04
CA PRO A 42 -1.60 13.08 6.54
C PRO A 42 -2.42 12.29 5.52
N ALA A 43 -2.16 10.98 5.40
CA ALA A 43 -2.82 10.14 4.41
C ALA A 43 -3.12 8.74 4.95
N LEU A 44 -4.10 8.06 4.33
CA LEU A 44 -4.28 6.62 4.42
C LEU A 44 -3.87 6.02 3.08
N ILE A 45 -3.03 5.01 3.13
CA ILE A 45 -2.52 4.33 1.94
C ILE A 45 -2.68 2.82 2.06
N PHE A 46 -2.71 2.15 0.92
CA PHE A 46 -2.57 0.69 0.86
C PHE A 46 -1.10 0.31 0.74
N SER A 47 -0.69 -0.74 1.45
CA SER A 47 0.65 -1.30 1.35
C SER A 47 0.59 -2.82 1.28
N PRO A 48 1.15 -3.43 0.22
CA PRO A 48 1.61 -2.78 -1.01
C PRO A 48 0.45 -2.15 -1.81
N ASP A 49 0.77 -1.23 -2.72
CA ASP A 49 -0.22 -0.54 -3.57
C ASP A 49 -0.61 -1.36 -4.81
N GLN A 50 0.18 -2.36 -5.17
CA GLN A 50 -0.04 -3.24 -6.31
C GLN A 50 0.24 -4.69 -5.97
N PHE A 51 -0.49 -5.60 -6.62
CA PHE A 51 -0.30 -7.05 -6.51
C PHE A 51 -0.29 -7.68 -7.89
N THR A 52 0.65 -8.58 -8.11
CA THR A 52 0.63 -9.50 -9.26
C THR A 52 0.50 -10.91 -8.71
N VAL A 53 -0.68 -11.51 -8.84
CA VAL A 53 -1.02 -12.79 -8.23
C VAL A 53 -1.81 -13.68 -9.16
N ASN A 54 -1.77 -14.97 -8.90
CA ASN A 54 -2.58 -15.96 -9.60
C ASN A 54 -3.94 -16.13 -8.90
N SER A 55 -4.96 -16.54 -9.65
CA SER A 55 -6.24 -16.94 -9.09
C SER A 55 -6.06 -18.08 -8.07
N GLY A 56 -6.81 -18.02 -6.98
CA GLY A 56 -6.73 -18.97 -5.87
C GLY A 56 -5.68 -18.62 -4.82
N THR A 57 -5.03 -17.47 -4.92
CA THR A 57 -4.11 -16.95 -3.89
C THR A 57 -4.82 -16.03 -2.91
N ASN A 58 -4.27 -15.94 -1.71
CA ASN A 58 -4.65 -14.91 -0.73
C ASN A 58 -3.62 -13.77 -0.79
N ILE A 59 -4.13 -12.54 -0.73
CA ILE A 59 -3.32 -11.34 -0.59
C ILE A 59 -3.57 -10.68 0.74
N THR A 60 -2.51 -10.18 1.37
CA THR A 60 -2.62 -9.34 2.57
C THR A 60 -2.39 -7.89 2.17
N LEU A 61 -3.42 -7.07 2.39
CA LEU A 61 -3.39 -5.64 2.17
C LEU A 61 -3.36 -4.94 3.53
N LYS A 62 -2.34 -4.13 3.76
CA LYS A 62 -2.24 -3.27 4.95
C LYS A 62 -2.90 -1.93 4.65
N ILE A 63 -3.70 -1.45 5.59
CA ILE A 63 -4.16 -0.07 5.61
C ILE A 63 -3.20 0.66 6.53
N TYR A 64 -2.47 1.63 5.98
CA TYR A 64 -1.39 2.31 6.65
C TYR A 64 -1.73 3.79 6.81
N ALA A 65 -1.68 4.29 8.05
CA ALA A 65 -1.76 5.72 8.33
C ALA A 65 -0.36 6.33 8.17
N LEU A 66 -0.26 7.47 7.48
CA LEU A 66 0.98 8.17 7.23
C LEU A 66 0.91 9.56 7.84
N GLU A 67 1.82 9.84 8.79
CA GLU A 67 2.01 11.13 9.47
C GLU A 67 0.70 11.79 9.96
N VAL A 68 -0.17 10.98 10.57
CA VAL A 68 -1.38 11.50 11.19
C VAL A 68 -1.07 12.11 12.55
N ASN A 69 -1.90 13.02 13.02
CA ASN A 69 -1.72 13.72 14.28
C ASN A 69 -3.01 13.72 15.09
N GLU A 70 -2.89 13.36 16.38
CA GLU A 70 -3.96 13.42 17.40
C GLU A 70 -5.28 12.74 16.97
N VAL A 71 -5.19 11.55 16.38
CA VAL A 71 -6.37 10.80 15.93
C VAL A 71 -6.95 9.98 17.07
N ALA A 72 -8.15 10.32 17.51
CA ALA A 72 -8.89 9.59 18.54
C ALA A 72 -9.69 8.40 17.96
N GLY A 73 -9.97 8.40 16.68
CA GLY A 73 -10.68 7.34 15.99
C GLY A 73 -10.86 7.62 14.51
N ALA A 74 -11.20 6.59 13.75
CA ALA A 74 -11.50 6.74 12.33
C ALA A 74 -12.51 5.72 11.83
N HIS A 75 -13.14 6.07 10.72
CA HIS A 75 -13.90 5.17 9.86
C HIS A 75 -13.21 5.12 8.50
N VAL A 76 -12.83 3.93 8.09
CA VAL A 76 -12.20 3.68 6.79
C VAL A 76 -13.13 2.81 5.96
N GLN A 77 -13.56 3.31 4.80
CA GLN A 77 -14.37 2.54 3.87
C GLN A 77 -13.53 2.13 2.67
N ILE A 78 -13.51 0.82 2.38
CA ILE A 78 -12.84 0.21 1.23
C ILE A 78 -13.91 -0.34 0.29
N LYS A 79 -13.81 0.03 -0.99
CA LYS A 79 -14.60 -0.59 -2.05
C LYS A 79 -13.73 -1.56 -2.83
N TYR A 80 -14.25 -2.75 -3.08
CA TYR A 80 -13.55 -3.80 -3.81
C TYR A 80 -14.45 -4.44 -4.87
N ASP A 81 -13.85 -4.98 -5.93
CA ASP A 81 -14.59 -5.73 -6.96
C ASP A 81 -14.92 -7.13 -6.45
N LYS A 82 -16.14 -7.32 -5.97
CA LYS A 82 -16.66 -8.58 -5.44
C LYS A 82 -16.66 -9.74 -6.43
N ASN A 83 -16.49 -9.47 -7.74
CA ASN A 83 -16.40 -10.50 -8.76
C ASN A 83 -14.97 -11.01 -8.94
N LYS A 84 -13.99 -10.28 -8.40
CA LYS A 84 -12.58 -10.60 -8.51
C LYS A 84 -11.96 -11.04 -7.20
N VAL A 85 -12.43 -10.46 -6.09
CA VAL A 85 -11.87 -10.74 -4.77
C VAL A 85 -12.97 -10.94 -3.73
N GLN A 86 -12.68 -11.78 -2.76
CA GLN A 86 -13.52 -12.02 -1.60
C GLN A 86 -12.74 -11.70 -0.33
N LEU A 87 -13.34 -10.93 0.58
CA LEU A 87 -12.75 -10.68 1.89
C LEU A 87 -12.72 -11.98 2.70
N SER A 88 -11.55 -12.38 3.18
CA SER A 88 -11.34 -13.56 4.01
C SER A 88 -11.22 -13.19 5.48
N SER A 89 -10.49 -12.12 5.83
CA SER A 89 -10.38 -11.67 7.21
C SER A 89 -9.98 -10.20 7.30
N VAL A 90 -10.27 -9.62 8.47
CA VAL A 90 -9.78 -8.29 8.90
C VAL A 90 -9.25 -8.43 10.30
N SER A 91 -8.09 -7.85 10.56
CA SER A 91 -7.52 -7.75 11.90
C SER A 91 -6.99 -6.36 12.17
N GLN A 92 -6.95 -6.01 13.43
CA GLN A 92 -6.39 -4.76 13.92
C GLN A 92 -4.90 -4.67 13.59
N GLY A 93 -4.44 -3.48 13.24
CA GLY A 93 -3.03 -3.19 13.00
C GLY A 93 -2.27 -2.94 14.31
N ASP A 94 -0.97 -3.22 14.27
CA ASP A 94 -0.10 -3.13 15.46
C ASP A 94 0.01 -1.70 15.98
N TRP A 95 -0.01 -0.70 15.09
CA TRP A 95 0.08 0.72 15.46
C TRP A 95 -1.05 1.16 16.40
N LEU A 96 -2.24 0.55 16.32
CA LEU A 96 -3.37 0.89 17.19
C LEU A 96 -3.17 0.43 18.65
N VAL A 97 -2.25 -0.50 18.91
CA VAL A 97 -1.93 -1.03 20.26
C VAL A 97 -0.56 -0.60 20.77
N ASP A 98 0.25 0.01 19.92
CA ASP A 98 1.55 0.55 20.31
C ASP A 98 1.37 1.64 21.36
N GLY A 99 2.15 1.58 22.43
CA GLY A 99 2.05 2.50 23.55
C GLY A 99 1.01 2.12 24.61
N GLY A 100 0.46 0.90 24.55
CA GLY A 100 -0.48 0.39 25.57
C GLY A 100 -1.92 0.87 25.38
N GLN A 101 -2.24 1.40 24.20
CA GLN A 101 -3.60 1.75 23.80
C GLN A 101 -4.49 0.50 23.77
N ASN A 102 -5.75 0.65 24.12
CA ASN A 102 -6.75 -0.42 24.00
C ASN A 102 -7.95 0.10 23.19
N PRO A 103 -7.80 0.24 21.86
CA PRO A 103 -8.85 0.76 21.00
C PRO A 103 -10.00 -0.22 20.87
N VAL A 104 -11.20 0.30 20.69
CA VAL A 104 -12.31 -0.46 20.12
C VAL A 104 -12.06 -0.57 18.62
N PHE A 105 -12.00 -1.79 18.13
CA PHE A 105 -11.83 -2.09 16.71
C PHE A 105 -12.93 -3.04 16.25
N PHE A 106 -13.64 -2.68 15.18
CA PHE A 106 -14.62 -3.55 14.55
C PHE A 106 -14.74 -3.25 13.07
N PHE A 107 -15.30 -4.19 12.32
CA PHE A 107 -15.53 -4.02 10.90
C PHE A 107 -16.89 -4.58 10.47
N GLN A 108 -17.37 -4.09 9.35
CA GLN A 108 -18.58 -4.59 8.69
C GLN A 108 -18.27 -4.80 7.21
N ASN A 109 -18.55 -6.00 6.71
CA ASN A 109 -18.38 -6.33 5.29
C ASN A 109 -19.76 -6.50 4.62
N ASP A 110 -20.03 -5.65 3.63
CA ASP A 110 -21.15 -5.81 2.71
C ASP A 110 -20.62 -6.48 1.42
N ALA A 111 -20.55 -7.80 1.43
CA ALA A 111 -20.07 -8.58 0.30
C ALA A 111 -20.99 -8.45 -0.94
N ALA A 112 -22.28 -8.14 -0.75
CA ALA A 112 -23.21 -7.95 -1.85
C ALA A 112 -22.89 -6.68 -2.67
N ASN A 113 -22.37 -5.66 -2.02
CA ASN A 113 -21.98 -4.39 -2.64
C ASN A 113 -20.47 -4.22 -2.79
N GLY A 114 -19.64 -5.15 -2.28
CA GLY A 114 -18.18 -5.05 -2.32
C GLY A 114 -17.66 -3.89 -1.49
N THR A 115 -18.20 -3.71 -0.27
CA THR A 115 -17.82 -2.62 0.62
C THR A 115 -17.42 -3.17 1.98
N LEU A 116 -16.26 -2.76 2.44
CA LEU A 116 -15.73 -3.05 3.77
C LEU A 116 -15.59 -1.75 4.55
N ASP A 117 -16.29 -1.66 5.68
CA ASP A 117 -16.17 -0.57 6.64
C ASP A 117 -15.39 -1.03 7.85
N ILE A 118 -14.35 -0.28 8.22
CA ILE A 118 -13.49 -0.53 9.38
C ILE A 118 -13.59 0.68 10.29
N TYR A 119 -13.80 0.42 11.57
CA TYR A 119 -13.93 1.45 12.60
C TYR A 119 -12.91 1.18 13.71
N TYR A 120 -12.27 2.24 14.16
CA TYR A 120 -11.54 2.20 15.42
C TYR A 120 -11.77 3.48 16.21
N SER A 121 -11.64 3.36 17.55
CA SER A 121 -11.69 4.51 18.46
C SER A 121 -10.84 4.20 19.68
N VAL A 122 -10.04 5.15 20.08
CA VAL A 122 -9.32 5.13 21.36
C VAL A 122 -10.29 5.60 22.44
N LEU A 123 -10.37 4.88 23.55
CA LEU A 123 -11.33 5.17 24.62
C LEU A 123 -10.63 5.64 25.91
N GLY A 124 -11.33 6.48 26.65
CA GLY A 124 -10.91 6.95 27.97
C GLY A 124 -9.85 8.04 27.91
N ASP A 125 -8.97 8.05 28.93
CA ASP A 125 -7.89 9.03 29.05
C ASP A 125 -6.63 8.63 28.26
N SER A 126 -6.79 7.71 27.30
CA SER A 126 -5.70 7.29 26.40
C SER A 126 -5.30 8.45 25.50
N GLU A 127 -4.00 8.57 25.23
CA GLU A 127 -3.50 9.58 24.30
C GLU A 127 -3.97 9.27 22.89
N ASN A 128 -4.30 10.31 22.14
CA ASN A 128 -4.62 10.20 20.73
C ASN A 128 -3.42 9.65 19.94
N LEU A 129 -3.71 8.94 18.86
CA LEU A 129 -2.68 8.33 18.02
C LEU A 129 -2.04 9.38 17.11
N SER A 130 -0.72 9.42 17.10
CA SER A 130 0.07 10.27 16.20
C SER A 130 1.19 9.48 15.55
N GLY A 131 1.62 9.92 14.36
CA GLY A 131 2.69 9.28 13.60
C GLY A 131 2.19 8.42 12.45
N SER A 132 2.91 7.34 12.19
CA SER A 132 2.65 6.45 11.06
C SER A 132 2.62 5.00 11.49
N GLY A 133 1.71 4.20 10.92
CA GLY A 133 1.66 2.78 11.22
C GLY A 133 0.47 2.05 10.62
N VAL A 134 0.44 0.73 10.81
CA VAL A 134 -0.62 -0.11 10.26
C VAL A 134 -1.89 0.01 11.11
N VAL A 135 -2.97 0.45 10.49
CA VAL A 135 -4.31 0.57 11.10
C VAL A 135 -5.03 -0.77 11.08
N ALA A 136 -4.96 -1.47 9.96
CA ALA A 136 -5.61 -2.77 9.79
C ALA A 136 -4.88 -3.64 8.76
N TYR A 137 -4.98 -4.95 8.96
CA TYR A 137 -4.64 -5.96 7.97
C TYR A 137 -5.92 -6.53 7.39
N THR A 138 -6.02 -6.59 6.08
CA THR A 138 -7.11 -7.23 5.38
C THR A 138 -6.58 -8.35 4.49
N ILE A 139 -7.24 -9.50 4.50
CA ILE A 139 -6.89 -10.63 3.64
C ILE A 139 -8.01 -10.84 2.65
N PHE A 140 -7.67 -10.80 1.37
CA PHE A 140 -8.58 -11.11 0.27
C PHE A 140 -8.12 -12.38 -0.44
N SER A 141 -9.08 -13.23 -0.83
CA SER A 141 -8.87 -14.33 -1.76
C SER A 141 -9.28 -13.90 -3.17
N ILE A 142 -8.52 -14.37 -4.17
CA ILE A 142 -8.69 -14.03 -5.59
C ILE A 142 -9.26 -15.22 -6.36
#